data_21468206a6f24c482e5b95f36d4a51d4
#
_entry.id   21468206a6f24c482e5b95f36d4a51d4
#
_cell.length_a   1.000
_cell.length_b   1.000
_cell.length_c   1.000
_cell.angle_alpha   90.00
_cell.angle_beta   90.00
_cell.angle_gamma   90.00
#
_symmetry.space_group_name_H-M   'P 1'
#
loop_
_entity.id
_entity.type
_entity.pdbx_description
1 polymer ?
#
loop_
_entity_poly.entity_id
_entity_poly.type
_entity_poly.pdbx_seq_one_letter_code
_entity_poly.pdbx_strand_id
1 'polypeptide(L)'
;FIGRHVVSHLLGAGARVKVVDLVAHPDPSVDLVQGDIADREILEEALSGGVDAIVHLAAVTSVLKSMEHPELTYRTNVEGTNTLLAAGRAAGAGALVFASTNAVTGPMEAPAITESATLRPLTPYGATKAAGEMLMSAYTASFGLRCAVMRLTNVYGPGMQAKDSIVARLMRAIRLGGTFEIYGDGRQVRDYVHAADVTAAVRLGLTDESWAGPAVIGSGRSLSVLEVLDAVSQVTGTELKVTHGPGRPGEMPAVIVDPSRALALGWDPRYSFEDGLAGVWQEWSALDLDAVAAGVGTVGAPR
;
A
#
# COMPACT_ATOMS: atom_id res chain seq x y z
N PHE A 1 5.83 0.92 -5.62
CA PHE A 1 4.79 1.84 -6.05
C PHE A 1 4.62 2.99 -5.05
N ILE A 2 4.02 2.80 -3.87
CA ILE A 2 3.83 3.87 -2.88
C ILE A 2 5.16 4.54 -2.50
N GLY A 3 6.23 3.78 -2.32
CA GLY A 3 7.55 4.29 -1.94
C GLY A 3 8.07 5.37 -2.89
N ARG A 4 7.86 5.24 -4.19
CA ARG A 4 8.29 6.26 -5.16
C ARG A 4 7.59 7.60 -4.95
N HIS A 5 6.28 7.59 -4.68
CA HIS A 5 5.52 8.81 -4.37
C HIS A 5 6.02 9.45 -3.08
N VAL A 6 6.29 8.64 -2.04
CA VAL A 6 6.80 9.13 -0.76
C VAL A 6 8.21 9.73 -0.94
N VAL A 7 9.11 9.05 -1.62
CA VAL A 7 10.48 9.54 -1.89
C VAL A 7 10.44 10.86 -2.65
N SER A 8 9.69 10.92 -3.76
CA SER A 8 9.55 12.16 -4.56
C SER A 8 9.00 13.32 -3.72
N HIS A 9 7.98 13.06 -2.89
CA HIS A 9 7.38 14.08 -2.03
C HIS A 9 8.37 14.59 -0.98
N LEU A 10 9.07 13.69 -0.29
CA LEU A 10 10.01 14.05 0.77
C LEU A 10 11.22 14.81 0.23
N LEU A 11 11.77 14.37 -0.91
CA LEU A 11 12.84 15.09 -1.59
C LEU A 11 12.39 16.49 -2.03
N GLY A 12 11.17 16.60 -2.60
CA GLY A 12 10.56 17.87 -2.98
C GLY A 12 10.32 18.82 -1.79
N ALA A 13 10.16 18.27 -0.58
CA ALA A 13 10.07 19.03 0.67
C ALA A 13 11.44 19.36 1.28
N GLY A 14 12.55 19.03 0.62
CA GLY A 14 13.91 19.31 1.10
C GLY A 14 14.45 18.32 2.14
N ALA A 15 13.78 17.17 2.35
CA ALA A 15 14.29 16.14 3.24
C ALA A 15 15.46 15.38 2.60
N ARG A 16 16.41 14.92 3.41
CA ARG A 16 17.40 13.93 2.98
C ARG A 16 16.77 12.54 3.11
N VAL A 17 16.71 11.81 2.00
CA VAL A 17 16.04 10.50 1.94
C VAL A 17 17.07 9.44 1.57
N LYS A 18 17.16 8.39 2.39
CA LYS A 18 17.86 7.16 2.05
C LYS A 18 16.84 6.04 1.88
N VAL A 19 17.00 5.24 0.87
CA VAL A 19 16.08 4.14 0.53
C VAL A 19 16.77 2.81 0.78
N VAL A 20 16.04 1.84 1.33
CA VAL A 20 16.43 0.42 1.32
C VAL A 20 15.39 -0.34 0.50
N ASP A 21 15.81 -1.03 -0.53
CA ASP A 21 14.94 -1.84 -1.39
C ASP A 21 15.75 -3.01 -2.00
N LEU A 22 15.05 -4.08 -2.35
CA LEU A 22 15.65 -5.23 -3.08
C LEU A 22 16.03 -4.87 -4.52
N VAL A 23 15.40 -3.83 -5.08
CA VAL A 23 15.58 -3.40 -6.47
C VAL A 23 16.10 -1.97 -6.54
N ALA A 24 16.82 -1.68 -7.62
CA ALA A 24 17.32 -0.33 -7.88
C ALA A 24 16.17 0.70 -7.98
N HIS A 25 16.41 1.90 -7.45
CA HIS A 25 15.47 3.01 -7.65
C HIS A 25 15.57 3.52 -9.11
N PRO A 26 14.45 3.88 -9.76
CA PRO A 26 14.48 4.36 -11.15
C PRO A 26 15.22 5.68 -11.32
N ASP A 27 15.26 6.53 -10.30
CA ASP A 27 16.08 7.73 -10.24
C ASP A 27 17.43 7.38 -9.59
N PRO A 28 18.54 7.43 -10.35
CA PRO A 28 19.87 7.07 -9.84
C PRO A 28 20.44 8.10 -8.85
N SER A 29 19.82 9.27 -8.69
CA SER A 29 20.22 10.28 -7.71
C SER A 29 19.72 9.99 -6.30
N VAL A 30 18.81 9.03 -6.13
CA VAL A 30 18.30 8.62 -4.83
C VAL A 30 19.37 7.79 -4.11
N ASP A 31 19.69 8.18 -2.87
CA ASP A 31 20.60 7.43 -2.00
C ASP A 31 19.98 6.08 -1.64
N LEU A 32 20.48 5.00 -2.23
CA LEU A 32 19.95 3.65 -2.13
C LEU A 32 20.96 2.69 -1.54
N VAL A 33 20.58 2.00 -0.48
CA VAL A 33 21.21 0.76 -0.03
C VAL A 33 20.38 -0.41 -0.54
N GLN A 34 20.92 -1.17 -1.49
CA GLN A 34 20.21 -2.29 -2.07
C GLN A 34 20.36 -3.54 -1.20
N GLY A 35 19.25 -4.05 -0.64
CA GLY A 35 19.25 -5.23 0.20
C GLY A 35 17.90 -5.55 0.83
N ASP A 36 17.89 -6.66 1.59
CA ASP A 36 16.70 -7.14 2.30
C ASP A 36 16.61 -6.48 3.68
N ILE A 37 15.45 -5.99 4.06
CA ILE A 37 15.18 -5.44 5.40
C ILE A 37 15.27 -6.47 6.52
N ALA A 38 15.26 -7.76 6.21
CA ALA A 38 15.52 -8.83 7.16
C ALA A 38 17.02 -8.99 7.46
N ASP A 39 17.89 -8.40 6.64
CA ASP A 39 19.33 -8.40 6.83
C ASP A 39 19.74 -7.22 7.73
N ARG A 40 20.31 -7.57 8.89
CA ARG A 40 20.71 -6.60 9.88
C ARG A 40 21.85 -5.70 9.40
N GLU A 41 22.82 -6.24 8.66
CA GLU A 41 23.98 -5.50 8.19
C GLU A 41 23.56 -4.43 7.19
N ILE A 42 22.61 -4.74 6.32
CA ILE A 42 22.00 -3.77 5.37
C ILE A 42 21.34 -2.62 6.12
N LEU A 43 20.60 -2.91 7.17
CA LEU A 43 19.93 -1.85 7.96
C LEU A 43 20.93 -1.03 8.78
N GLU A 44 21.97 -1.64 9.33
CA GLU A 44 23.05 -0.93 10.05
C GLU A 44 23.81 0.00 9.11
N GLU A 45 24.09 -0.42 7.86
CA GLU A 45 24.66 0.43 6.83
C GLU A 45 23.72 1.60 6.48
N ALA A 46 22.45 1.28 6.18
CA ALA A 46 21.46 2.29 5.75
C ALA A 46 21.20 3.34 6.83
N LEU A 47 21.19 2.95 8.10
CA LEU A 47 20.90 3.82 9.23
C LEU A 47 22.18 4.41 9.88
N SER A 48 23.37 4.15 9.28
CA SER A 48 24.62 4.71 9.76
C SER A 48 24.59 6.24 9.76
N GLY A 49 25.00 6.85 10.87
CA GLY A 49 24.93 8.30 11.06
C GLY A 49 23.61 8.82 11.66
N GLY A 50 22.68 7.92 11.97
CA GLY A 50 21.37 8.26 12.58
C GLY A 50 20.32 8.66 11.56
N VAL A 51 19.05 8.59 11.97
CA VAL A 51 17.91 9.01 11.18
C VAL A 51 16.86 9.66 12.09
N ASP A 52 16.19 10.71 11.62
CA ASP A 52 15.10 11.36 12.36
C ASP A 52 13.85 10.49 12.39
N ALA A 53 13.53 9.84 11.26
CA ALA A 53 12.32 9.04 11.11
C ALA A 53 12.46 7.97 10.01
N ILE A 54 11.57 6.97 10.06
CA ILE A 54 11.53 5.84 9.14
C ILE A 54 10.14 5.71 8.52
N VAL A 55 10.07 5.43 7.21
CA VAL A 55 8.85 5.02 6.52
C VAL A 55 8.98 3.56 6.09
N HIS A 56 8.23 2.67 6.71
CA HIS A 56 8.29 1.24 6.47
C HIS A 56 7.17 0.79 5.50
N LEU A 57 7.53 0.65 4.24
CA LEU A 57 6.65 0.22 3.14
C LEU A 57 7.02 -1.16 2.58
N ALA A 58 8.23 -1.65 2.88
CA ALA A 58 8.73 -2.93 2.39
C ALA A 58 7.87 -4.09 2.94
N ALA A 59 7.35 -4.92 2.07
CA ALA A 59 6.56 -6.10 2.45
C ALA A 59 6.27 -7.01 1.24
N VAL A 60 6.03 -8.28 1.49
CA VAL A 60 5.26 -9.14 0.60
C VAL A 60 3.78 -8.77 0.76
N THR A 61 3.19 -8.10 -0.25
CA THR A 61 1.85 -7.50 -0.17
C THR A 61 0.77 -8.30 -0.89
N SER A 62 1.13 -9.28 -1.72
CA SER A 62 0.18 -10.12 -2.44
C SER A 62 -0.46 -11.15 -1.52
N VAL A 63 -1.78 -11.10 -1.39
CA VAL A 63 -2.56 -12.09 -0.63
C VAL A 63 -2.33 -13.50 -1.18
N LEU A 64 -2.37 -13.68 -2.51
CA LEU A 64 -2.17 -14.98 -3.15
C LEU A 64 -0.76 -15.52 -2.87
N LYS A 65 0.29 -14.72 -3.10
CA LYS A 65 1.67 -15.11 -2.77
C LYS A 65 1.85 -15.46 -1.30
N SER A 66 1.14 -14.77 -0.39
CA SER A 66 1.24 -15.08 1.04
C SER A 66 0.66 -16.45 1.39
N MET A 67 -0.32 -16.93 0.63
CA MET A 67 -0.86 -18.30 0.79
C MET A 67 0.05 -19.36 0.16
N GLU A 68 0.71 -19.02 -0.96
CA GLU A 68 1.66 -19.90 -1.63
C GLU A 68 3.00 -19.99 -0.91
N HIS A 69 3.47 -18.88 -0.30
CA HIS A 69 4.78 -18.75 0.34
C HIS A 69 4.64 -18.06 1.72
N PRO A 70 3.98 -18.69 2.69
CA PRO A 70 3.73 -18.07 4.01
C PRO A 70 5.03 -17.82 4.79
N GLU A 71 6.05 -18.65 4.66
CA GLU A 71 7.35 -18.50 5.34
C GLU A 71 8.10 -17.27 4.84
N LEU A 72 8.12 -17.06 3.51
CA LEU A 72 8.72 -15.86 2.92
C LEU A 72 7.97 -14.61 3.39
N THR A 73 6.64 -14.68 3.43
CA THR A 73 5.80 -13.57 3.90
C THR A 73 6.08 -13.25 5.36
N TYR A 74 6.21 -14.26 6.21
CA TYR A 74 6.58 -14.08 7.62
C TYR A 74 7.97 -13.47 7.77
N ARG A 75 8.98 -14.04 7.10
CA ARG A 75 10.36 -13.54 7.15
C ARG A 75 10.43 -12.06 6.78
N THR A 76 9.86 -11.68 5.62
CA THR A 76 9.92 -10.29 5.18
C THR A 76 9.09 -9.37 6.06
N ASN A 77 7.82 -9.73 6.34
CA ASN A 77 6.87 -8.81 6.96
C ASN A 77 6.97 -8.77 8.49
N VAL A 78 7.45 -9.83 9.15
CA VAL A 78 7.54 -9.88 10.61
C VAL A 78 9.00 -9.77 11.08
N GLU A 79 9.87 -10.67 10.63
CA GLU A 79 11.29 -10.62 11.02
C GLU A 79 11.94 -9.34 10.51
N GLY A 80 11.74 -8.99 9.21
CA GLY A 80 12.24 -7.74 8.64
C GLY A 80 11.74 -6.50 9.38
N THR A 81 10.44 -6.46 9.74
CA THR A 81 9.88 -5.38 10.55
C THR A 81 10.54 -5.29 11.93
N ASN A 82 10.75 -6.43 12.60
CA ASN A 82 11.41 -6.45 13.91
C ASN A 82 12.87 -6.01 13.82
N THR A 83 13.60 -6.47 12.79
CA THR A 83 14.99 -6.06 12.54
C THR A 83 15.07 -4.55 12.30
N LEU A 84 14.15 -3.99 11.48
CA LEU A 84 14.07 -2.56 11.22
C LEU A 84 13.77 -1.75 12.48
N LEU A 85 12.83 -2.19 13.31
CA LEU A 85 12.52 -1.52 14.58
C LEU A 85 13.70 -1.50 15.53
N ALA A 86 14.42 -2.62 15.65
CA ALA A 86 15.61 -2.71 16.49
C ALA A 86 16.74 -1.79 15.99
N ALA A 87 17.00 -1.81 14.68
CA ALA A 87 18.01 -0.97 14.04
C ALA A 87 17.65 0.52 14.11
N GLY A 88 16.38 0.87 13.82
CA GLY A 88 15.89 2.24 13.87
C GLY A 88 15.97 2.84 15.27
N ARG A 89 15.63 2.06 16.31
CA ARG A 89 15.80 2.47 17.70
C ARG A 89 17.28 2.72 18.03
N ALA A 90 18.16 1.83 17.62
CA ALA A 90 19.61 1.98 17.84
C ALA A 90 20.19 3.21 17.12
N ALA A 91 19.65 3.56 15.95
CA ALA A 91 20.01 4.74 15.17
C ALA A 91 19.39 6.05 15.68
N GLY A 92 18.56 6.01 16.72
CA GLY A 92 17.94 7.18 17.32
C GLY A 92 16.71 7.71 16.61
N ALA A 93 16.04 6.91 15.76
CA ALA A 93 14.79 7.31 15.11
C ALA A 93 13.74 7.74 16.14
N GLY A 94 13.17 8.95 15.98
CA GLY A 94 12.11 9.48 16.84
C GLY A 94 10.71 9.06 16.37
N ALA A 95 10.54 8.74 15.09
CA ALA A 95 9.26 8.36 14.52
C ALA A 95 9.39 7.22 13.50
N LEU A 96 8.32 6.41 13.38
CA LEU A 96 8.18 5.42 12.33
C LEU A 96 6.75 5.40 11.79
N VAL A 97 6.61 5.46 10.48
CA VAL A 97 5.34 5.25 9.78
C VAL A 97 5.31 3.83 9.21
N PHE A 98 4.32 3.05 9.59
CA PHE A 98 4.14 1.67 9.16
C PHE A 98 2.93 1.52 8.22
N ALA A 99 3.15 1.02 7.02
CA ALA A 99 2.07 0.65 6.11
C ALA A 99 1.45 -0.68 6.53
N SER A 100 0.33 -0.59 7.22
CA SER A 100 -0.59 -1.70 7.50
C SER A 100 -1.68 -1.77 6.43
N THR A 101 -2.74 -2.50 6.66
CA THR A 101 -3.81 -2.77 5.72
C THR A 101 -5.13 -3.02 6.45
N ASN A 102 -6.26 -2.76 5.81
CA ASN A 102 -7.57 -3.20 6.30
C ASN A 102 -7.72 -4.74 6.37
N ALA A 103 -6.85 -5.51 5.69
CA ALA A 103 -6.87 -6.97 5.78
C ALA A 103 -6.53 -7.54 7.18
N VAL A 104 -6.05 -6.71 8.11
CA VAL A 104 -5.80 -7.12 9.50
C VAL A 104 -7.08 -7.38 10.28
N THR A 105 -8.22 -6.82 9.88
CA THR A 105 -9.50 -6.92 10.62
C THR A 105 -10.33 -8.14 10.26
N GLY A 106 -10.10 -8.75 9.08
CA GLY A 106 -10.93 -9.86 8.59
C GLY A 106 -12.37 -9.43 8.25
N PRO A 107 -13.37 -10.32 8.44
CA PRO A 107 -14.75 -10.04 8.11
C PRO A 107 -15.30 -8.86 8.91
N MET A 108 -16.10 -8.02 8.25
CA MET A 108 -16.75 -6.89 8.90
C MET A 108 -17.79 -7.38 9.93
N GLU A 109 -17.66 -6.93 11.18
CA GLU A 109 -18.62 -7.16 12.27
C GLU A 109 -19.47 -5.89 12.55
N ALA A 110 -19.15 -4.79 11.89
CA ALA A 110 -19.81 -3.48 12.01
C ALA A 110 -20.06 -2.90 10.61
N PRO A 111 -20.88 -1.85 10.48
CA PRO A 111 -21.17 -1.19 9.20
C PRO A 111 -19.93 -0.66 8.46
N ALA A 112 -18.88 -0.32 9.21
CA ALA A 112 -17.59 0.11 8.64
C ALA A 112 -16.42 -0.35 9.54
N ILE A 113 -15.26 -0.55 8.92
CA ILE A 113 -14.00 -0.86 9.62
C ILE A 113 -13.43 0.44 10.18
N THR A 114 -13.23 0.46 11.50
CA THR A 114 -12.54 1.52 12.24
C THR A 114 -11.24 1.00 12.85
N GLU A 115 -10.50 1.87 13.52
CA GLU A 115 -9.28 1.50 14.24
C GLU A 115 -9.54 0.55 15.41
N SER A 116 -10.73 0.60 16.00
CA SER A 116 -11.16 -0.28 17.12
C SER A 116 -11.58 -1.67 16.68
N ALA A 117 -11.65 -1.95 15.37
CA ALA A 117 -11.99 -3.28 14.87
C ALA A 117 -11.00 -4.33 15.36
N THR A 118 -11.52 -5.46 15.82
CA THR A 118 -10.71 -6.59 16.27
C THR A 118 -9.85 -7.14 15.15
N LEU A 119 -8.57 -7.42 15.44
CA LEU A 119 -7.65 -8.00 14.47
C LEU A 119 -7.94 -9.51 14.34
N ARG A 120 -8.52 -9.91 13.21
CA ARG A 120 -8.92 -11.29 12.88
C ARG A 120 -8.61 -11.63 11.43
N PRO A 121 -7.33 -11.49 11.01
CA PRO A 121 -6.94 -11.64 9.62
C PRO A 121 -7.27 -13.03 9.07
N LEU A 122 -7.69 -13.08 7.79
CA LEU A 122 -8.05 -14.33 7.11
C LEU A 122 -6.88 -14.92 6.29
N THR A 123 -5.77 -14.21 6.16
CA THR A 123 -4.65 -14.60 5.30
C THR A 123 -3.31 -14.41 5.99
N PRO A 124 -2.26 -15.15 5.59
CA PRO A 124 -0.91 -14.93 6.12
C PRO A 124 -0.44 -13.48 5.96
N TYR A 125 -0.75 -12.82 4.83
CA TYR A 125 -0.45 -11.40 4.64
C TYR A 125 -1.10 -10.52 5.72
N GLY A 126 -2.41 -10.67 5.94
CA GLY A 126 -3.12 -9.92 6.98
C GLY A 126 -2.56 -10.21 8.38
N ALA A 127 -2.25 -11.49 8.68
CA ALA A 127 -1.68 -11.90 9.95
C ALA A 127 -0.29 -11.27 10.20
N THR A 128 0.58 -11.25 9.18
CA THR A 128 1.89 -10.62 9.32
C THR A 128 1.82 -9.11 9.49
N LYS A 129 0.85 -8.44 8.85
CA LYS A 129 0.63 -7.00 9.06
C LYS A 129 0.05 -6.71 10.45
N ALA A 130 -0.86 -7.55 10.96
CA ALA A 130 -1.34 -7.46 12.34
C ALA A 130 -0.20 -7.64 13.36
N ALA A 131 0.69 -8.61 13.16
CA ALA A 131 1.90 -8.77 13.97
C ALA A 131 2.77 -7.52 13.95
N GLY A 132 2.93 -6.88 12.78
CA GLY A 132 3.62 -5.59 12.65
C GLY A 132 2.97 -4.49 13.49
N GLU A 133 1.64 -4.36 13.49
CA GLU A 133 0.93 -3.40 14.36
C GLU A 133 1.20 -3.64 15.85
N MET A 134 1.22 -4.91 16.27
CA MET A 134 1.55 -5.28 17.66
C MET A 134 2.99 -4.88 18.03
N LEU A 135 3.95 -5.11 17.12
CA LEU A 135 5.35 -4.68 17.30
C LEU A 135 5.44 -3.15 17.41
N MET A 136 4.74 -2.39 16.55
CA MET A 136 4.70 -0.91 16.62
C MET A 136 4.20 -0.45 17.99
N SER A 137 3.08 -1.03 18.46
CA SER A 137 2.50 -0.72 19.78
C SER A 137 3.49 -0.99 20.92
N ALA A 138 4.16 -2.16 20.89
CA ALA A 138 5.14 -2.54 21.91
C ALA A 138 6.34 -1.59 21.91
N TYR A 139 6.88 -1.22 20.75
CA TYR A 139 8.03 -0.30 20.65
C TYR A 139 7.66 1.12 21.10
N THR A 140 6.45 1.57 20.81
CA THR A 140 5.95 2.86 21.32
C THR A 140 5.87 2.83 22.85
N ALA A 141 5.26 1.81 23.43
CA ALA A 141 5.06 1.71 24.88
C ALA A 141 6.36 1.51 25.66
N SER A 142 7.27 0.67 25.13
CA SER A 142 8.49 0.26 25.87
C SER A 142 9.68 1.16 25.63
N PHE A 143 9.76 1.81 24.48
CA PHE A 143 10.97 2.55 24.07
C PHE A 143 10.70 3.99 23.64
N GLY A 144 9.44 4.44 23.62
CA GLY A 144 9.06 5.80 23.23
C GLY A 144 9.20 6.11 21.73
N LEU A 145 9.44 5.08 20.87
CA LEU A 145 9.45 5.26 19.44
C LEU A 145 8.02 5.56 18.97
N ARG A 146 7.77 6.76 18.47
CA ARG A 146 6.44 7.12 17.98
C ARG A 146 6.12 6.39 16.68
N CYS A 147 5.18 5.45 16.72
CA CYS A 147 4.77 4.68 15.56
C CYS A 147 3.38 5.10 15.08
N ALA A 148 3.31 5.65 13.87
CA ALA A 148 2.07 5.88 13.14
C ALA A 148 1.76 4.66 12.26
N VAL A 149 0.61 4.04 12.44
CA VAL A 149 0.20 2.85 11.71
C VAL A 149 -0.91 3.19 10.73
N MET A 150 -0.70 2.97 9.44
CA MET A 150 -1.66 3.31 8.39
C MET A 150 -2.33 2.05 7.86
N ARG A 151 -3.59 1.82 8.22
CA ARG A 151 -4.43 0.76 7.64
C ARG A 151 -4.93 1.20 6.28
N LEU A 152 -4.11 0.94 5.25
CA LEU A 152 -4.39 1.34 3.88
C LEU A 152 -5.51 0.49 3.29
N THR A 153 -6.36 1.13 2.48
CA THR A 153 -7.32 0.47 1.58
C THR A 153 -6.64 0.15 0.23
N ASN A 154 -7.39 0.11 -0.88
CA ASN A 154 -6.81 -0.17 -2.19
C ASN A 154 -6.14 1.08 -2.76
N VAL A 155 -4.83 1.15 -2.63
CA VAL A 155 -4.07 2.30 -3.12
C VAL A 155 -3.89 2.21 -4.64
N TYR A 156 -4.28 3.28 -5.34
CA TYR A 156 -4.14 3.45 -6.78
C TYR A 156 -3.50 4.81 -7.11
N GLY A 157 -3.06 4.99 -8.35
CA GLY A 157 -2.45 6.24 -8.80
C GLY A 157 -1.40 6.00 -9.89
N PRO A 158 -0.79 7.05 -10.46
CA PRO A 158 0.29 6.95 -11.42
C PRO A 158 1.44 6.07 -10.92
N GLY A 159 2.15 5.38 -11.81
CA GLY A 159 3.25 4.47 -11.46
C GLY A 159 2.82 3.06 -11.05
N MET A 160 1.56 2.68 -11.26
CA MET A 160 1.02 1.38 -10.82
C MET A 160 1.08 0.27 -11.88
N GLN A 161 1.87 0.43 -12.94
CA GLN A 161 1.89 -0.50 -14.09
C GLN A 161 2.24 -1.95 -13.69
N ALA A 162 3.12 -2.12 -12.73
CA ALA A 162 3.54 -3.44 -12.25
C ALA A 162 2.57 -4.06 -11.21
N LYS A 163 1.48 -3.37 -10.83
CA LYS A 163 0.52 -3.90 -9.85
C LYS A 163 -0.48 -4.86 -10.51
N ASP A 164 -0.92 -5.85 -9.73
CA ASP A 164 -2.03 -6.74 -10.06
C ASP A 164 -3.31 -6.33 -9.29
N SER A 165 -3.64 -5.02 -9.32
CA SER A 165 -4.87 -4.50 -8.74
C SER A 165 -5.92 -4.30 -9.84
N ILE A 166 -7.20 -4.18 -9.45
CA ILE A 166 -8.29 -4.02 -10.39
C ILE A 166 -8.07 -2.85 -11.35
N VAL A 167 -7.67 -1.68 -10.85
CA VAL A 167 -7.42 -0.49 -11.69
C VAL A 167 -6.30 -0.76 -12.71
N ALA A 168 -5.16 -1.35 -12.28
CA ALA A 168 -4.08 -1.66 -13.20
C ALA A 168 -4.47 -2.71 -14.25
N ARG A 169 -5.26 -3.72 -13.84
CA ARG A 169 -5.78 -4.76 -14.76
C ARG A 169 -6.73 -4.16 -15.79
N LEU A 170 -7.60 -3.25 -15.38
CA LEU A 170 -8.53 -2.55 -16.28
C LEU A 170 -7.78 -1.66 -17.28
N MET A 171 -6.84 -0.84 -16.81
CA MET A 171 -6.01 0.01 -17.70
C MET A 171 -5.25 -0.83 -18.72
N ARG A 172 -4.71 -1.97 -18.29
CA ARG A 172 -4.01 -2.90 -19.18
C ARG A 172 -4.96 -3.52 -20.21
N ALA A 173 -6.13 -3.98 -19.78
CA ALA A 173 -7.13 -4.55 -20.68
C ALA A 173 -7.56 -3.54 -21.75
N ILE A 174 -7.78 -2.29 -21.40
CA ILE A 174 -8.10 -1.22 -22.35
C ILE A 174 -6.96 -1.00 -23.34
N ARG A 175 -5.74 -0.86 -22.85
CA ARG A 175 -4.57 -0.57 -23.71
C ARG A 175 -4.24 -1.69 -24.68
N LEU A 176 -4.49 -2.95 -24.30
CA LEU A 176 -4.21 -4.13 -25.11
C LEU A 176 -5.43 -4.64 -25.90
N GLY A 177 -6.58 -3.96 -25.80
CA GLY A 177 -7.81 -4.40 -26.47
C GLY A 177 -8.34 -5.72 -25.95
N GLY A 178 -8.08 -6.04 -24.69
CA GLY A 178 -8.43 -7.31 -24.04
C GLY A 178 -9.83 -7.35 -23.47
N THR A 179 -10.16 -8.49 -22.86
CA THR A 179 -11.39 -8.71 -22.10
C THR A 179 -11.09 -8.67 -20.60
N PHE A 180 -11.97 -8.12 -19.80
CA PHE A 180 -11.85 -8.12 -18.34
C PHE A 180 -12.76 -9.17 -17.72
N GLU A 181 -12.22 -10.05 -16.90
CA GLU A 181 -13.00 -11.06 -16.18
C GLU A 181 -13.35 -10.53 -14.79
N ILE A 182 -14.66 -10.44 -14.51
CA ILE A 182 -15.23 -10.18 -13.20
C ILE A 182 -15.43 -11.51 -12.50
N TYR A 183 -14.94 -11.65 -11.26
CA TYR A 183 -15.24 -12.79 -10.42
C TYR A 183 -16.56 -12.57 -9.68
N GLY A 184 -17.52 -13.50 -9.86
CA GLY A 184 -18.88 -13.33 -9.33
C GLY A 184 -19.73 -12.33 -10.13
N ASP A 185 -20.63 -11.63 -9.40
CA ASP A 185 -21.58 -10.67 -10.00
C ASP A 185 -21.05 -9.23 -10.10
N GLY A 186 -19.86 -8.96 -9.57
CA GLY A 186 -19.26 -7.63 -9.59
C GLY A 186 -19.80 -6.65 -8.56
N ARG A 187 -20.65 -7.07 -7.64
CA ARG A 187 -21.22 -6.22 -6.57
C ARG A 187 -20.38 -6.13 -5.31
N GLN A 188 -19.29 -6.89 -5.22
CA GLN A 188 -18.35 -6.76 -4.12
C GLN A 188 -17.75 -5.36 -4.09
N VAL A 189 -17.79 -4.72 -2.91
CA VAL A 189 -17.35 -3.31 -2.75
C VAL A 189 -16.00 -3.20 -2.08
N ARG A 190 -15.22 -2.23 -2.51
CA ARG A 190 -13.91 -1.87 -1.95
C ARG A 190 -13.76 -0.36 -1.88
N ASP A 191 -12.99 0.10 -0.90
CA ASP A 191 -12.56 1.49 -0.83
C ASP A 191 -11.24 1.67 -1.60
N TYR A 192 -11.09 2.83 -2.23
CA TYR A 192 -9.92 3.19 -3.03
C TYR A 192 -9.37 4.53 -2.59
N VAL A 193 -8.07 4.60 -2.34
CA VAL A 193 -7.37 5.82 -1.93
C VAL A 193 -6.23 6.15 -2.91
N HIS A 194 -6.12 7.41 -3.28
CA HIS A 194 -5.07 7.84 -4.22
C HIS A 194 -3.69 7.87 -3.55
N ALA A 195 -2.63 7.49 -4.27
CA ALA A 195 -1.27 7.40 -3.75
C ALA A 195 -0.74 8.75 -3.21
N ALA A 196 -1.17 9.88 -3.80
CA ALA A 196 -0.81 11.20 -3.29
C ALA A 196 -1.44 11.49 -1.91
N ASP A 197 -2.69 11.05 -1.69
CA ASP A 197 -3.36 11.20 -0.39
C ASP A 197 -2.72 10.30 0.67
N VAL A 198 -2.31 9.09 0.29
CA VAL A 198 -1.49 8.22 1.17
C VAL A 198 -0.17 8.91 1.53
N THR A 199 0.49 9.55 0.56
CA THR A 199 1.74 10.29 0.80
C THR A 199 1.54 11.46 1.75
N ALA A 200 0.41 12.17 1.65
CA ALA A 200 0.03 13.23 2.60
C ALA A 200 -0.15 12.68 4.02
N ALA A 201 -0.81 11.51 4.16
CA ALA A 201 -0.93 10.83 5.45
C ALA A 201 0.46 10.41 6.00
N VAL A 202 1.34 9.85 5.16
CA VAL A 202 2.71 9.51 5.57
C VAL A 202 3.44 10.73 6.12
N ARG A 203 3.36 11.89 5.45
CA ARG A 203 3.97 13.13 5.91
C ARG A 203 3.45 13.53 7.30
N LEU A 204 2.14 13.49 7.52
CA LEU A 204 1.55 13.78 8.83
C LEU A 204 2.05 12.80 9.89
N GLY A 205 2.05 11.50 9.57
CA GLY A 205 2.59 10.46 10.47
C GLY A 205 4.06 10.68 10.84
N LEU A 206 4.87 11.32 9.98
CA LEU A 206 6.26 11.67 10.27
C LEU A 206 6.38 12.91 11.16
N THR A 207 5.55 13.93 10.95
CA THR A 207 5.74 15.27 11.50
C THR A 207 4.81 15.65 12.66
N ASP A 208 3.65 15.01 12.77
CA ASP A 208 2.65 15.33 13.79
C ASP A 208 2.71 14.31 14.94
N GLU A 209 2.98 14.79 16.15
CA GLU A 209 3.10 13.94 17.34
C GLU A 209 1.78 13.26 17.73
N SER A 210 0.63 13.81 17.34
CA SER A 210 -0.68 13.23 17.60
C SER A 210 -0.95 11.95 16.78
N TRP A 211 -0.18 11.72 15.70
CA TRP A 211 -0.27 10.53 14.86
C TRP A 211 0.46 9.33 15.49
N ALA A 212 -0.05 8.84 16.61
CA ALA A 212 0.42 7.62 17.24
C ALA A 212 -0.65 6.52 17.14
N GLY A 213 -0.23 5.27 16.85
CA GLY A 213 -1.10 4.12 16.69
C GLY A 213 -1.82 4.06 15.33
N PRO A 214 -2.87 3.21 15.21
CA PRO A 214 -3.53 2.96 13.94
C PRO A 214 -4.44 4.12 13.50
N ALA A 215 -4.44 4.38 12.18
CA ALA A 215 -5.42 5.20 11.50
C ALA A 215 -5.83 4.53 10.18
N VAL A 216 -7.12 4.54 9.85
CA VAL A 216 -7.64 4.04 8.58
C VAL A 216 -7.41 5.11 7.52
N ILE A 217 -6.71 4.74 6.44
CA ILE A 217 -6.40 5.61 5.31
C ILE A 217 -7.15 5.08 4.09
N GLY A 218 -8.33 5.63 3.87
CA GLY A 218 -9.26 5.29 2.81
C GLY A 218 -10.13 6.48 2.47
N SER A 219 -10.81 6.44 1.33
CA SER A 219 -11.67 7.55 0.87
C SER A 219 -12.96 7.70 1.68
N GLY A 220 -13.38 6.65 2.39
CA GLY A 220 -14.70 6.55 3.00
C GLY A 220 -15.83 6.30 1.98
N ARG A 221 -15.50 6.22 0.69
CA ARG A 221 -16.43 5.87 -0.40
C ARG A 221 -16.04 4.52 -0.99
N SER A 222 -16.83 3.50 -0.68
CA SER A 222 -16.63 2.17 -1.27
C SER A 222 -17.34 2.08 -2.61
N LEU A 223 -16.66 1.48 -3.59
CA LEU A 223 -17.18 1.27 -4.96
C LEU A 223 -17.24 -0.23 -5.24
N SER A 224 -18.30 -0.66 -5.91
CA SER A 224 -18.40 -2.01 -6.48
C SER A 224 -17.49 -2.13 -7.71
N VAL A 225 -17.19 -3.38 -8.11
CA VAL A 225 -16.44 -3.64 -9.35
C VAL A 225 -17.14 -3.04 -10.55
N LEU A 226 -18.49 -3.05 -10.58
CA LEU A 226 -19.28 -2.47 -11.66
C LEU A 226 -19.12 -0.94 -11.70
N GLU A 227 -19.20 -0.26 -10.56
CA GLU A 227 -18.96 1.19 -10.48
C GLU A 227 -17.54 1.58 -10.87
N VAL A 228 -16.54 0.76 -10.51
CA VAL A 228 -15.15 0.97 -10.97
C VAL A 228 -15.05 0.83 -12.49
N LEU A 229 -15.73 -0.14 -13.09
CA LEU A 229 -15.79 -0.31 -14.54
C LEU A 229 -16.42 0.89 -15.23
N ASP A 230 -17.55 1.38 -14.71
CA ASP A 230 -18.25 2.54 -15.25
C ASP A 230 -17.36 3.79 -15.19
N ALA A 231 -16.71 4.04 -14.05
CA ALA A 231 -15.77 5.16 -13.90
C ALA A 231 -14.58 5.06 -14.86
N VAL A 232 -14.02 3.87 -15.03
CA VAL A 232 -12.92 3.63 -15.98
C VAL A 232 -13.40 3.88 -17.42
N SER A 233 -14.57 3.38 -17.79
CA SER A 233 -15.15 3.61 -19.14
C SER A 233 -15.38 5.09 -19.43
N GLN A 234 -15.90 5.83 -18.43
CA GLN A 234 -16.10 7.28 -18.55
C GLN A 234 -14.79 8.05 -18.73
N VAL A 235 -13.79 7.75 -17.92
CA VAL A 235 -12.50 8.45 -17.94
C VAL A 235 -11.70 8.13 -19.22
N THR A 236 -11.74 6.89 -19.69
CA THR A 236 -10.95 6.46 -20.87
C THR A 236 -11.68 6.64 -22.20
N GLY A 237 -12.99 6.85 -22.17
CA GLY A 237 -13.84 6.86 -23.37
C GLY A 237 -13.95 5.50 -24.06
N THR A 238 -13.59 4.41 -23.37
CA THR A 238 -13.51 3.05 -23.93
C THR A 238 -14.40 2.10 -23.15
N GLU A 239 -15.31 1.43 -23.83
CA GLU A 239 -16.11 0.37 -23.26
C GLU A 239 -15.33 -0.96 -23.30
N LEU A 240 -15.17 -1.58 -22.12
CA LEU A 240 -14.46 -2.86 -21.98
C LEU A 240 -15.41 -4.03 -22.26
N LYS A 241 -14.90 -5.03 -22.97
CA LYS A 241 -15.55 -6.34 -23.04
C LYS A 241 -15.38 -7.04 -21.68
N VAL A 242 -16.50 -7.41 -21.08
CA VAL A 242 -16.53 -8.04 -19.76
C VAL A 242 -17.02 -9.48 -19.87
N THR A 243 -16.41 -10.39 -19.11
CA THR A 243 -16.87 -11.75 -18.87
C THR A 243 -17.04 -11.98 -17.38
N HIS A 244 -17.87 -12.92 -16.98
CA HIS A 244 -18.06 -13.31 -15.58
C HIS A 244 -17.51 -14.71 -15.35
N GLY A 245 -16.65 -14.82 -14.33
CA GLY A 245 -16.14 -16.08 -13.82
C GLY A 245 -16.77 -16.44 -12.46
N PRO A 246 -16.48 -17.63 -11.92
CA PRO A 246 -16.95 -18.01 -10.60
C PRO A 246 -16.38 -17.08 -9.51
N GLY A 247 -17.16 -16.84 -8.45
CA GLY A 247 -16.70 -16.09 -7.28
C GLY A 247 -15.48 -16.75 -6.63
N ARG A 248 -14.56 -15.96 -6.09
CA ARG A 248 -13.35 -16.47 -5.42
C ARG A 248 -13.68 -16.91 -3.99
N PRO A 249 -13.33 -18.14 -3.57
CA PRO A 249 -13.48 -18.55 -2.18
C PRO A 249 -12.72 -17.64 -1.23
N GLY A 250 -13.35 -17.24 -0.11
CA GLY A 250 -12.73 -16.37 0.89
C GLY A 250 -12.71 -14.89 0.54
N GLU A 251 -13.25 -14.48 -0.60
CA GLU A 251 -13.40 -13.06 -0.92
C GLU A 251 -14.50 -12.42 -0.07
N MET A 252 -14.15 -11.34 0.61
CA MET A 252 -15.14 -10.59 1.41
C MET A 252 -16.09 -9.83 0.47
N PRO A 253 -17.43 -9.90 0.69
CA PRO A 253 -18.41 -9.21 -0.14
C PRO A 253 -18.26 -7.68 -0.05
N ALA A 254 -17.90 -7.18 1.12
CA ALA A 254 -17.74 -5.75 1.35
C ALA A 254 -16.50 -5.43 2.19
N VAL A 255 -15.83 -4.35 1.84
CA VAL A 255 -14.83 -3.67 2.67
C VAL A 255 -15.21 -2.18 2.66
N ILE A 256 -15.90 -1.77 3.70
CA ILE A 256 -16.31 -0.38 3.96
C ILE A 256 -15.46 0.12 5.11
N VAL A 257 -14.91 1.31 5.01
CA VAL A 257 -14.00 1.87 6.01
C VAL A 257 -14.49 3.24 6.49
N ASP A 258 -14.15 3.56 7.73
CA ASP A 258 -14.38 4.88 8.32
C ASP A 258 -13.04 5.58 8.59
N PRO A 259 -12.66 6.61 7.81
CA PRO A 259 -11.42 7.36 7.98
C PRO A 259 -11.54 8.51 9.00
N SER A 260 -12.61 8.61 9.78
CA SER A 260 -12.90 9.75 10.65
C SER A 260 -11.75 10.10 11.59
N ARG A 261 -10.99 9.10 12.09
CA ARG A 261 -9.81 9.35 12.92
C ARG A 261 -8.71 10.07 12.14
N ALA A 262 -8.38 9.60 10.94
CA ALA A 262 -7.37 10.25 10.11
C ALA A 262 -7.75 11.69 9.75
N LEU A 263 -9.03 11.92 9.41
CA LEU A 263 -9.57 13.28 9.17
C LEU A 263 -9.45 14.16 10.41
N ALA A 264 -9.79 13.65 11.60
CA ALA A 264 -9.65 14.37 12.86
C ALA A 264 -8.18 14.69 13.20
N LEU A 265 -7.23 13.89 12.71
CA LEU A 265 -5.79 14.14 12.82
C LEU A 265 -5.26 15.08 11.72
N GLY A 266 -6.14 15.76 10.97
CA GLY A 266 -5.77 16.74 9.96
C GLY A 266 -5.41 16.16 8.57
N TRP A 267 -5.67 14.86 8.32
CA TRP A 267 -5.55 14.32 6.99
C TRP A 267 -6.69 14.84 6.10
N ASP A 268 -6.35 15.34 4.92
CA ASP A 268 -7.27 15.95 3.96
C ASP A 268 -7.07 15.28 2.59
N PRO A 269 -7.80 14.18 2.28
CA PRO A 269 -7.72 13.53 0.98
C PRO A 269 -8.34 14.43 -0.09
N ARG A 270 -7.61 14.63 -1.20
CA ARG A 270 -7.98 15.61 -2.23
C ARG A 270 -8.45 15.00 -3.54
N TYR A 271 -8.21 13.71 -3.74
CA TYR A 271 -8.54 13.06 -5.00
C TYR A 271 -9.87 12.34 -4.91
N SER A 272 -10.83 12.74 -5.77
CA SER A 272 -11.94 11.86 -6.11
C SER A 272 -11.40 10.62 -6.85
N PHE A 273 -12.18 9.53 -6.87
CA PHE A 273 -11.77 8.33 -7.61
C PHE A 273 -11.62 8.62 -9.10
N GLU A 274 -12.52 9.41 -9.66
CA GLU A 274 -12.56 9.81 -11.04
C GLU A 274 -11.36 10.70 -11.43
N ASP A 275 -11.01 11.70 -10.61
CA ASP A 275 -9.84 12.57 -10.84
C ASP A 275 -8.53 11.78 -10.78
N GLY A 276 -8.42 10.88 -9.79
CA GLY A 276 -7.26 10.00 -9.67
C GLY A 276 -7.12 9.05 -10.85
N LEU A 277 -8.25 8.50 -11.36
CA LEU A 277 -8.25 7.66 -12.57
C LEU A 277 -7.81 8.43 -13.81
N ALA A 278 -8.21 9.70 -13.95
CA ALA A 278 -7.79 10.54 -15.06
C ALA A 278 -6.26 10.69 -15.11
N GLY A 279 -5.61 10.89 -13.96
CA GLY A 279 -4.14 10.92 -13.86
C GLY A 279 -3.49 9.57 -14.22
N VAL A 280 -4.06 8.46 -13.77
CA VAL A 280 -3.61 7.12 -14.15
C VAL A 280 -3.76 6.92 -15.67
N TRP A 281 -4.90 7.28 -16.25
CA TRP A 281 -5.14 7.13 -17.69
C TRP A 281 -4.21 8.00 -18.52
N GLN A 282 -3.94 9.23 -18.10
CA GLN A 282 -2.98 10.11 -18.79
C GLN A 282 -1.60 9.45 -18.90
N GLU A 283 -1.12 8.84 -17.83
CA GLU A 283 0.15 8.11 -17.84
C GLU A 283 0.07 6.86 -18.76
N TRP A 284 -0.95 6.01 -18.57
CA TRP A 284 -1.08 4.77 -19.31
C TRP A 284 -1.30 4.97 -20.81
N SER A 285 -2.01 6.03 -21.21
CA SER A 285 -2.22 6.35 -22.63
C SER A 285 -0.94 6.76 -23.35
N ALA A 286 0.03 7.29 -22.62
CA ALA A 286 1.34 7.70 -23.15
C ALA A 286 2.37 6.55 -23.24
N LEU A 287 2.12 5.39 -22.59
CA LEU A 287 3.01 4.24 -22.66
C LEU A 287 2.91 3.56 -24.04
N ASP A 288 4.02 3.02 -24.54
CA ASP A 288 3.98 2.08 -25.67
C ASP A 288 3.34 0.74 -25.27
N LEU A 289 2.86 -0.02 -26.25
CA LEU A 289 2.15 -1.27 -25.97
C LEU A 289 3.08 -2.36 -25.45
N ASP A 290 4.36 -2.34 -25.82
CA ASP A 290 5.34 -3.30 -25.32
C ASP A 290 5.63 -3.08 -23.86
N ALA A 291 5.76 -1.80 -23.42
CA ALA A 291 5.90 -1.45 -22.01
C ALA A 291 4.66 -1.87 -21.18
N VAL A 292 3.46 -1.71 -21.73
CA VAL A 292 2.21 -2.16 -21.09
C VAL A 292 2.18 -3.68 -20.96
N ALA A 293 2.58 -4.42 -21.99
CA ALA A 293 2.64 -5.88 -21.97
C ALA A 293 3.72 -6.41 -21.02
N ALA A 294 4.91 -5.79 -21.00
CA ALA A 294 6.02 -6.16 -20.12
C ALA A 294 5.68 -5.99 -18.62
N GLY A 295 4.82 -5.03 -18.26
CA GLY A 295 4.32 -4.85 -16.90
C GLY A 295 3.61 -6.09 -16.32
N VAL A 296 3.19 -7.04 -17.17
CA VAL A 296 2.63 -8.32 -16.74
C VAL A 296 3.70 -9.29 -16.21
N GLY A 297 4.94 -9.19 -16.71
CA GLY A 297 6.03 -10.14 -16.44
C GLY A 297 6.89 -9.82 -15.21
N THR A 298 6.83 -8.60 -14.66
CA THR A 298 7.74 -8.15 -13.59
C THR A 298 7.20 -8.36 -12.17
N VAL A 299 6.00 -8.87 -12.00
CA VAL A 299 5.48 -9.28 -10.69
C VAL A 299 5.96 -10.69 -10.37
N GLY A 300 7.26 -10.78 -10.13
CA GLY A 300 7.90 -11.81 -9.31
C GLY A 300 8.14 -13.16 -9.92
N ALA A 301 9.39 -13.35 -10.32
CA ALA A 301 10.07 -14.60 -9.97
C ALA A 301 11.02 -14.30 -8.80
N PRO A 302 10.97 -15.00 -7.69
CA PRO A 302 12.09 -15.03 -6.77
C PRO A 302 13.22 -15.81 -7.47
N ARG A 303 14.42 -15.21 -7.57
CA ARG A 303 15.64 -15.97 -7.70
C ARG A 303 16.07 -16.45 -6.32
#